data_556ec902062a5b7445d38284a92020ee
#
_entry.id   556ec902062a5b7445d38284a92020ee
#
_cell.length_a   1.000
_cell.length_b   1.000
_cell.length_c   1.000
_cell.angle_alpha   90.00
_cell.angle_beta   90.00
_cell.angle_gamma   90.00
#
_symmetry.space_group_name_H-M   'P 1'
#
loop_
_entity.id
_entity.type
_entity.pdbx_description
1 polymer ?
#
loop_
_entity_poly.entity_id
_entity_poly.type
_entity_poly.pdbx_seq_one_letter_code
_entity_poly.pdbx_strand_id
1 'polypeptide(L)'
;MKKIIIEVQEDTLDQATGVLEDLGLDVESAVRMFLKRVVKDQSVAFVLPSANTVRAYQPIVERVAPQTETVKTDRGEMRKTLAVKMFRERGRYIDKNVTYSSKNRTTYNYWSNPNFSVLEEDWTFILNDWVNRILYLFRIPRNSISAFELVGRNDQPDLIDIQILEDNPNFVDRRSDFSFRRFLIDEVDY
;
A
#
# COMPACT_ATOMS: atom_id res chain seq x y z
N MET A 1 13.43 -34.10 9.59
CA MET A 1 12.55 -33.33 8.70
C MET A 1 11.12 -33.52 9.20
N LYS A 2 10.31 -32.44 9.28
CA LYS A 2 8.88 -32.55 9.62
C LYS A 2 8.06 -32.43 8.32
N LYS A 3 7.02 -33.26 8.16
CA LYS A 3 6.09 -33.22 7.05
C LYS A 3 4.83 -32.45 7.48
N ILE A 4 4.32 -31.57 6.62
CA ILE A 4 3.05 -30.87 6.81
C ILE A 4 2.13 -31.33 5.68
N ILE A 5 0.88 -31.66 6.00
CA ILE A 5 -0.17 -32.00 5.03
C ILE A 5 -1.22 -30.90 5.16
N ILE A 6 -1.57 -30.28 4.05
CA ILE A 6 -2.58 -29.22 3.97
C ILE A 6 -3.61 -29.65 2.92
N GLU A 7 -4.90 -29.58 3.27
CA GLU A 7 -6.00 -29.75 2.34
C GLU A 7 -6.35 -28.40 1.72
N VAL A 8 -6.36 -28.32 0.40
CA VAL A 8 -6.68 -27.11 -0.37
C VAL A 8 -7.79 -27.45 -1.36
N GLN A 9 -8.69 -26.49 -1.61
CA GLN A 9 -9.71 -26.66 -2.63
C GLN A 9 -9.06 -26.80 -4.02
N GLU A 10 -9.57 -27.73 -4.83
CA GLU A 10 -9.01 -28.08 -6.14
C GLU A 10 -8.87 -26.85 -7.05
N ASP A 11 -9.95 -26.07 -7.20
CA ASP A 11 -9.94 -24.83 -8.00
C ASP A 11 -8.87 -23.81 -7.53
N THR A 12 -8.66 -23.70 -6.23
CA THR A 12 -7.64 -22.79 -5.67
C THR A 12 -6.24 -23.29 -5.96
N LEU A 13 -6.04 -24.61 -5.86
CA LEU A 13 -4.75 -25.23 -6.13
C LEU A 13 -4.38 -25.10 -7.62
N ASP A 14 -5.34 -25.34 -8.52
CA ASP A 14 -5.14 -25.24 -9.97
C ASP A 14 -4.79 -23.82 -10.40
N GLN A 15 -5.54 -22.82 -9.90
CA GLN A 15 -5.24 -21.42 -10.17
C GLN A 15 -3.88 -21.01 -9.63
N ALA A 16 -3.54 -21.41 -8.40
CA ALA A 16 -2.25 -21.12 -7.81
C ALA A 16 -1.10 -21.78 -8.58
N THR A 17 -1.29 -23.04 -9.02
CA THR A 17 -0.31 -23.77 -9.81
C THR A 17 -0.02 -23.06 -11.13
N GLY A 18 -1.06 -22.64 -11.87
CA GLY A 18 -0.87 -21.90 -13.12
C GLY A 18 -0.07 -20.60 -12.93
N VAL A 19 -0.39 -19.82 -11.91
CA VAL A 19 0.35 -18.59 -11.61
C VAL A 19 1.80 -18.88 -11.22
N LEU A 20 2.04 -19.94 -10.46
CA LEU A 20 3.38 -20.31 -10.01
C LEU A 20 4.24 -20.86 -11.18
N GLU A 21 3.65 -21.64 -12.10
CA GLU A 21 4.32 -22.12 -13.30
C GLU A 21 4.77 -20.96 -14.20
N ASP A 22 3.94 -19.94 -14.38
CA ASP A 22 4.30 -18.72 -15.12
C ASP A 22 5.51 -17.99 -14.49
N LEU A 23 5.70 -18.15 -13.18
CA LEU A 23 6.84 -17.61 -12.43
C LEU A 23 8.04 -18.57 -12.36
N GLY A 24 7.94 -19.76 -12.97
CA GLY A 24 8.97 -20.80 -12.93
C GLY A 24 9.12 -21.48 -11.57
N LEU A 25 8.04 -21.51 -10.77
CA LEU A 25 8.00 -22.09 -9.43
C LEU A 25 6.99 -23.25 -9.36
N ASP A 26 7.31 -24.28 -8.58
CA ASP A 26 6.35 -25.29 -8.16
C ASP A 26 5.72 -24.90 -6.80
N VAL A 27 4.56 -25.49 -6.51
CA VAL A 27 3.79 -25.20 -5.27
C VAL A 27 4.62 -25.49 -4.01
N GLU A 28 5.41 -26.55 -4.00
CA GLU A 28 6.23 -26.93 -2.84
C GLU A 28 7.32 -25.87 -2.58
N SER A 29 8.00 -25.41 -3.63
CA SER A 29 9.00 -24.35 -3.56
C SER A 29 8.39 -23.04 -3.07
N ALA A 30 7.21 -22.67 -3.58
CA ALA A 30 6.51 -21.47 -3.14
C ALA A 30 6.14 -21.53 -1.64
N VAL A 31 5.62 -22.66 -1.16
CA VAL A 31 5.32 -22.84 0.28
C VAL A 31 6.60 -22.78 1.12
N ARG A 32 7.69 -23.39 0.66
CA ARG A 32 9.00 -23.32 1.38
C ARG A 32 9.53 -21.89 1.45
N MET A 33 9.40 -21.12 0.36
CA MET A 33 9.79 -19.71 0.31
C MET A 33 8.94 -18.88 1.27
N PHE A 34 7.62 -19.09 1.28
CA PHE A 34 6.70 -18.45 2.20
C PHE A 34 7.11 -18.69 3.66
N LEU A 35 7.32 -19.95 4.05
CA LEU A 35 7.72 -20.29 5.43
C LEU A 35 9.06 -19.69 5.83
N LYS A 36 10.04 -19.66 4.92
CA LYS A 36 11.32 -18.98 5.17
C LYS A 36 11.13 -17.47 5.37
N ARG A 37 10.24 -16.86 4.59
CA ARG A 37 9.92 -15.45 4.70
C ARG A 37 9.26 -15.12 6.03
N VAL A 38 8.28 -15.91 6.46
CA VAL A 38 7.62 -15.77 7.77
C VAL A 38 8.65 -15.82 8.93
N VAL A 39 9.59 -16.75 8.85
CA VAL A 39 10.65 -16.88 9.89
C VAL A 39 11.59 -15.68 9.88
N LYS A 40 11.99 -15.21 8.67
CA LYS A 40 12.90 -14.07 8.53
C LYS A 40 12.25 -12.77 9.03
N ASP A 41 11.01 -12.53 8.64
CA ASP A 41 10.33 -11.25 8.89
C ASP A 41 9.59 -11.25 10.23
N GLN A 42 9.51 -12.41 10.93
CA GLN A 42 8.71 -12.62 12.16
C GLN A 42 7.25 -12.17 11.98
N SER A 43 6.74 -12.24 10.75
CA SER A 43 5.40 -11.81 10.35
C SER A 43 4.91 -12.61 9.15
N VAL A 44 3.60 -12.54 8.86
CA VAL A 44 3.04 -13.07 7.62
C VAL A 44 2.95 -11.95 6.57
N ALA A 45 3.21 -12.28 5.31
CA ALA A 45 3.23 -11.31 4.21
C ALA A 45 1.84 -10.79 3.79
N PHE A 46 0.78 -11.22 4.48
CA PHE A 46 -0.60 -10.80 4.22
C PHE A 46 -1.35 -10.59 5.54
N VAL A 47 -2.38 -9.75 5.49
CA VAL A 47 -3.24 -9.49 6.66
C VAL A 47 -4.13 -10.70 6.90
N LEU A 48 -3.99 -11.33 8.07
CA LEU A 48 -4.95 -12.34 8.51
C LEU A 48 -6.24 -11.62 8.89
N PRO A 49 -7.41 -12.00 8.33
CA PRO A 49 -8.68 -11.44 8.78
C PRO A 49 -8.83 -11.72 10.27
N SER A 50 -9.13 -10.69 11.05
CA SER A 50 -9.45 -10.86 12.47
C SER A 50 -10.69 -11.74 12.60
N ALA A 51 -10.84 -12.45 13.75
CA ALA A 51 -11.95 -13.38 14.01
C ALA A 51 -13.35 -12.77 13.77
N ASN A 52 -13.48 -11.44 13.74
CA ASN A 52 -14.71 -10.74 13.42
C ASN A 52 -14.98 -10.58 11.90
N THR A 53 -13.99 -10.89 11.04
CA THR A 53 -14.10 -10.73 9.57
C THR A 53 -14.48 -12.04 8.86
N VAL A 54 -14.54 -13.17 9.57
CA VAL A 54 -14.91 -14.50 9.03
C VAL A 54 -16.34 -14.55 8.50
N ARG A 55 -17.16 -13.51 8.74
CA ARG A 55 -18.53 -13.42 8.21
C ARG A 55 -18.62 -12.87 6.78
N ALA A 56 -17.53 -12.52 6.15
CA ALA A 56 -17.52 -11.85 4.84
C ALA A 56 -16.97 -12.68 3.68
N TYR A 57 -16.62 -13.95 3.88
CA TYR A 57 -16.33 -14.85 2.76
C TYR A 57 -17.62 -15.43 2.23
N GLN A 58 -18.43 -14.59 1.58
CA GLN A 58 -19.44 -15.07 0.64
C GLN A 58 -18.76 -15.18 -0.74
N PRO A 59 -19.02 -16.27 -1.49
CA PRO A 59 -18.49 -16.38 -2.84
C PRO A 59 -18.91 -15.15 -3.65
N ILE A 60 -18.02 -14.66 -4.50
CA ILE A 60 -18.30 -13.58 -5.45
C ILE A 60 -19.42 -14.06 -6.38
N VAL A 61 -20.66 -13.84 -5.95
CA VAL A 61 -21.78 -13.80 -6.89
C VAL A 61 -21.58 -12.48 -7.62
N GLU A 62 -21.47 -12.57 -8.96
CA GLU A 62 -21.45 -11.43 -9.85
C GLU A 62 -22.36 -10.32 -9.32
N ARG A 63 -21.77 -9.29 -8.72
CA ARG A 63 -22.51 -8.06 -8.50
C ARG A 63 -22.65 -7.40 -9.87
N VAL A 64 -23.77 -7.68 -10.50
CA VAL A 64 -24.33 -6.77 -11.49
C VAL A 64 -24.24 -5.38 -10.88
N ALA A 65 -23.38 -4.56 -11.44
CA ALA A 65 -23.25 -3.18 -11.04
C ALA A 65 -24.64 -2.55 -11.09
N PRO A 66 -25.13 -1.92 -10.01
CA PRO A 66 -26.31 -1.08 -10.15
C PRO A 66 -25.93 -0.02 -11.18
N GLN A 67 -26.71 0.06 -12.24
CA GLN A 67 -26.69 1.19 -13.15
C GLN A 67 -27.15 2.42 -12.35
N THR A 68 -26.22 3.00 -11.63
CA THR A 68 -26.38 4.32 -11.07
C THR A 68 -26.14 5.30 -12.20
N GLU A 69 -27.19 6.05 -12.52
CA GLU A 69 -27.17 7.23 -13.32
C GLU A 69 -25.84 7.97 -13.12
N THR A 70 -25.27 8.43 -14.24
CA THR A 70 -24.12 9.31 -14.26
C THR A 70 -24.45 10.62 -13.51
N VAL A 71 -24.55 10.55 -12.22
CA VAL A 71 -24.26 11.70 -11.39
C VAL A 71 -22.80 12.00 -11.75
N LYS A 72 -22.57 13.09 -12.47
CA LYS A 72 -21.29 13.77 -12.48
C LYS A 72 -20.99 14.03 -11.00
N THR A 73 -20.44 13.05 -10.31
CA THR A 73 -19.82 13.27 -9.03
C THR A 73 -18.79 14.35 -9.32
N ASP A 74 -19.22 15.58 -9.04
CA ASP A 74 -18.28 16.62 -8.72
C ASP A 74 -17.24 15.89 -7.89
N ARG A 75 -16.04 15.80 -8.44
CA ARG A 75 -14.94 15.17 -7.77
C ARG A 75 -14.77 15.99 -6.52
N GLY A 76 -15.44 15.60 -5.43
CA GLY A 76 -15.14 16.06 -4.09
C GLY A 76 -13.72 15.62 -3.81
N GLU A 77 -12.85 15.99 -4.74
CA GLU A 77 -11.49 15.55 -4.85
C GLU A 77 -10.80 16.11 -3.65
N MET A 78 -10.55 15.21 -2.72
CA MET A 78 -9.62 15.53 -1.67
C MET A 78 -8.32 16.00 -2.34
N ARG A 79 -8.10 17.32 -2.32
CA ARG A 79 -6.91 17.96 -2.88
C ARG A 79 -5.88 18.12 -1.77
N LYS A 80 -4.61 18.19 -2.13
CA LYS A 80 -3.50 18.45 -1.21
C LYS A 80 -3.81 19.57 -0.20
N THR A 81 -4.34 20.69 -0.67
CA THR A 81 -4.68 21.85 0.18
C THR A 81 -5.75 21.54 1.21
N LEU A 82 -6.78 20.78 0.83
CA LEU A 82 -7.85 20.37 1.73
C LEU A 82 -7.35 19.34 2.74
N ALA A 83 -6.58 18.34 2.31
CA ALA A 83 -5.97 17.36 3.20
C ALA A 83 -5.07 18.01 4.25
N VAL A 84 -4.21 18.95 3.83
CA VAL A 84 -3.37 19.73 4.75
C VAL A 84 -4.22 20.53 5.74
N LYS A 85 -5.31 21.16 5.28
CA LYS A 85 -6.22 21.91 6.14
C LYS A 85 -6.85 21.00 7.20
N MET A 86 -7.37 19.83 6.81
CA MET A 86 -8.00 18.86 7.72
C MET A 86 -7.04 18.41 8.83
N PHE A 87 -5.81 18.08 8.49
CA PHE A 87 -4.83 17.69 9.51
C PHE A 87 -4.46 18.86 10.44
N ARG A 88 -4.34 20.08 9.92
CA ARG A 88 -4.09 21.28 10.76
C ARG A 88 -5.24 21.57 11.73
N GLU A 89 -6.50 21.42 11.28
CA GLU A 89 -7.68 21.56 12.13
C GLU A 89 -7.73 20.53 13.25
N ARG A 90 -7.10 19.36 13.04
CA ARG A 90 -6.89 18.33 14.07
C ARG A 90 -5.67 18.57 14.96
N GLY A 91 -5.03 19.74 14.82
CA GLY A 91 -3.84 20.11 15.61
C GLY A 91 -2.55 19.42 15.13
N ARG A 92 -2.52 18.85 13.92
CA ARG A 92 -1.30 18.23 13.40
C ARG A 92 -0.40 19.27 12.78
N TYR A 93 0.88 19.18 13.11
CA TYR A 93 1.91 19.98 12.46
C TYR A 93 2.20 19.43 11.07
N ILE A 94 2.23 20.30 10.08
CA ILE A 94 2.52 19.97 8.68
C ILE A 94 3.75 20.78 8.26
N ASP A 95 4.80 20.09 7.87
CA ASP A 95 6.06 20.67 7.42
C ASP A 95 5.88 21.49 6.13
N LYS A 96 6.90 22.25 5.74
CA LYS A 96 6.87 23.04 4.49
C LYS A 96 6.89 22.13 3.27
N ASN A 97 7.68 21.05 3.33
CA ASN A 97 7.80 20.06 2.27
C ASN A 97 6.67 19.04 2.40
N VAL A 98 5.66 19.17 1.56
CA VAL A 98 4.52 18.26 1.53
C VAL A 98 4.44 17.56 0.20
N THR A 99 4.58 16.24 0.23
CA THR A 99 4.19 15.36 -0.88
C THR A 99 2.78 14.84 -0.65
N TYR A 100 1.98 14.81 -1.69
CA TYR A 100 0.62 14.30 -1.66
C TYR A 100 0.43 13.32 -2.81
N SER A 101 -0.07 12.13 -2.51
CA SER A 101 -0.42 11.14 -3.52
C SER A 101 -1.83 10.63 -3.29
N SER A 102 -2.64 10.67 -4.33
CA SER A 102 -3.96 10.05 -4.34
C SER A 102 -3.87 8.67 -4.97
N LYS A 103 -4.64 7.72 -4.47
CA LYS A 103 -4.73 6.38 -5.03
C LYS A 103 -5.04 6.44 -6.52
N ASN A 104 -4.28 5.74 -7.34
CA ASN A 104 -4.48 5.68 -8.78
C ASN A 104 -5.80 4.95 -9.11
N ARG A 105 -6.52 5.42 -10.12
CA ARG A 105 -7.84 4.85 -10.48
C ARG A 105 -7.77 3.50 -11.17
N THR A 106 -6.67 3.23 -11.85
CA THR A 106 -6.51 2.02 -12.65
C THR A 106 -5.74 0.94 -11.91
N THR A 107 -4.66 1.34 -11.23
CA THR A 107 -3.73 0.41 -10.56
C THR A 107 -3.93 0.36 -9.06
N TYR A 108 -4.78 1.24 -8.51
CA TYR A 108 -5.09 1.36 -7.07
C TYR A 108 -3.86 1.51 -6.16
N ASN A 109 -2.70 1.84 -6.71
CA ASN A 109 -1.51 2.17 -5.94
C ASN A 109 -1.35 3.68 -5.74
N TYR A 110 -0.54 4.07 -4.77
CA TYR A 110 -0.09 5.44 -4.60
C TYR A 110 1.23 5.61 -5.34
N TRP A 111 1.30 6.61 -6.19
CA TRP A 111 2.50 6.91 -6.94
C TRP A 111 2.89 8.38 -6.74
N SER A 112 4.13 8.62 -6.33
CA SER A 112 4.66 9.97 -6.16
C SER A 112 6.14 10.03 -6.46
N ASN A 113 6.57 11.20 -6.94
CA ASN A 113 7.94 11.43 -7.35
C ASN A 113 8.49 12.72 -6.70
N PRO A 114 8.69 12.75 -5.37
CA PRO A 114 9.35 13.88 -4.74
C PRO A 114 10.84 13.93 -5.15
N ASN A 115 11.44 15.11 -5.07
CA ASN A 115 12.87 15.25 -5.24
C ASN A 115 13.60 14.64 -4.03
N PHE A 116 14.80 14.06 -4.22
CA PHE A 116 15.60 13.52 -3.13
C PHE A 116 15.95 14.52 -2.05
N SER A 117 15.96 15.81 -2.37
CA SER A 117 16.18 16.87 -1.38
C SER A 117 15.16 16.90 -0.23
N VAL A 118 13.98 16.27 -0.37
CA VAL A 118 13.01 16.16 0.73
C VAL A 118 13.56 15.36 1.91
N LEU A 119 14.55 14.50 1.69
CA LEU A 119 15.18 13.68 2.73
C LEU A 119 16.11 14.49 3.65
N GLU A 120 16.59 15.65 3.18
CA GLU A 120 17.48 16.56 3.92
C GLU A 120 16.72 17.51 4.87
N GLU A 121 15.38 17.51 4.75
CA GLU A 121 14.49 18.36 5.55
C GLU A 121 13.39 17.51 6.22
N ASP A 122 12.67 18.11 7.18
CA ASP A 122 11.45 17.49 7.69
C ASP A 122 10.41 17.45 6.58
N TRP A 123 9.87 16.25 6.32
CA TRP A 123 9.02 15.97 5.18
C TRP A 123 7.67 15.40 5.63
N THR A 124 6.59 16.05 5.20
CA THR A 124 5.23 15.54 5.34
C THR A 124 4.82 14.79 4.09
N PHE A 125 4.41 13.53 4.24
CA PHE A 125 3.86 12.74 3.15
C PHE A 125 2.40 12.39 3.46
N ILE A 126 1.50 12.68 2.52
CA ILE A 126 0.06 12.43 2.68
C ILE A 126 -0.40 11.49 1.57
N LEU A 127 -1.03 10.38 1.96
CA LEU A 127 -1.70 9.47 1.04
C LEU A 127 -3.21 9.65 1.15
N ASN A 128 -3.88 9.68 0.00
CA ASN A 128 -5.34 9.77 -0.09
C ASN A 128 -5.90 8.47 -0.66
N ASP A 129 -6.54 7.68 0.20
CA ASP A 129 -7.40 6.58 -0.19
C ASP A 129 -8.82 7.09 -0.45
N TRP A 130 -9.07 7.52 -1.68
CA TRP A 130 -10.39 8.05 -2.06
C TRP A 130 -11.45 6.94 -2.12
N VAL A 131 -11.07 5.67 -2.22
CA VAL A 131 -11.99 4.52 -2.23
C VAL A 131 -12.59 4.32 -0.84
N ASN A 132 -11.73 4.27 0.17
CA ASN A 132 -12.14 4.09 1.56
C ASN A 132 -12.38 5.43 2.28
N ARG A 133 -12.14 6.56 1.61
CA ARG A 133 -12.26 7.92 2.14
C ARG A 133 -11.38 8.16 3.38
N ILE A 134 -10.13 7.71 3.30
CA ILE A 134 -9.14 7.83 4.38
C ILE A 134 -7.95 8.64 3.89
N LEU A 135 -7.48 9.56 4.72
CA LEU A 135 -6.19 10.23 4.55
C LEU A 135 -5.20 9.67 5.56
N TYR A 136 -4.01 9.34 5.10
CA TYR A 136 -2.90 8.92 5.95
C TYR A 136 -1.85 10.03 6.00
N LEU A 137 -1.40 10.38 7.20
CA LEU A 137 -0.38 11.40 7.44
C LEU A 137 0.90 10.77 7.95
N PHE A 138 1.96 10.93 7.19
CA PHE A 138 3.31 10.52 7.59
C PHE A 138 4.15 11.76 7.85
N ARG A 139 4.93 11.72 8.92
CA ARG A 139 5.95 12.72 9.21
C ARG A 139 7.32 12.06 9.24
N ILE A 140 8.15 12.45 8.31
CA ILE A 140 9.47 11.88 8.07
C ILE A 140 10.49 12.92 8.50
N PRO A 141 11.18 12.71 9.63
CA PRO A 141 12.22 13.64 10.08
C PRO A 141 13.38 13.68 9.09
N ARG A 142 14.00 14.82 8.96
CA ARG A 142 15.20 15.00 8.12
C ARG A 142 16.25 13.94 8.42
N ASN A 143 16.91 13.44 7.38
CA ASN A 143 17.98 12.46 7.46
C ASN A 143 17.58 11.12 8.14
N SER A 144 16.26 10.83 8.26
CA SER A 144 15.78 9.56 8.84
C SER A 144 15.67 8.43 7.81
N ILE A 145 15.78 8.76 6.52
CA ILE A 145 15.85 7.84 5.39
C ILE A 145 17.10 8.18 4.60
N SER A 146 17.94 7.18 4.33
CA SER A 146 19.06 7.34 3.42
C SER A 146 18.60 7.29 1.96
N ALA A 147 19.21 8.09 1.09
CA ALA A 147 18.92 8.04 -0.35
C ALA A 147 19.11 6.64 -0.95
N PHE A 148 19.99 5.79 -0.38
CA PHE A 148 20.20 4.41 -0.82
C PHE A 148 19.07 3.46 -0.45
N GLU A 149 18.18 3.85 0.46
CA GLU A 149 17.01 3.06 0.85
C GLU A 149 15.82 3.25 -0.11
N LEU A 150 15.93 4.19 -1.06
CA LEU A 150 14.89 4.50 -2.02
C LEU A 150 15.43 4.40 -3.46
N VAL A 151 14.53 4.21 -4.41
CA VAL A 151 14.88 4.09 -5.83
C VAL A 151 14.58 5.38 -6.55
N GLY A 152 15.56 5.90 -7.29
CA GLY A 152 15.36 7.04 -8.18
C GLY A 152 14.63 6.64 -9.48
N ARG A 153 14.01 7.59 -10.13
CA ARG A 153 13.41 7.39 -11.46
C ARG A 153 14.51 7.22 -12.50
N ASN A 154 14.30 6.30 -13.46
CA ASN A 154 15.26 6.05 -14.51
C ASN A 154 15.45 7.24 -15.48
N ASP A 155 14.38 7.98 -15.72
CA ASP A 155 14.34 9.13 -16.65
C ASP A 155 14.68 10.47 -15.96
N GLN A 156 14.56 10.53 -14.63
CA GLN A 156 14.81 11.71 -13.81
C GLN A 156 15.46 11.29 -12.47
N PRO A 157 16.77 11.03 -12.43
CA PRO A 157 17.44 10.45 -11.26
C PRO A 157 17.34 11.27 -9.97
N ASP A 158 17.09 12.58 -10.08
CA ASP A 158 16.89 13.47 -8.92
C ASP A 158 15.54 13.26 -8.23
N LEU A 159 14.62 12.51 -8.86
CA LEU A 159 13.31 12.21 -8.29
C LEU A 159 13.28 10.79 -7.75
N ILE A 160 12.66 10.63 -6.58
CA ILE A 160 12.36 9.31 -6.01
C ILE A 160 11.16 8.70 -6.75
N ASP A 161 11.20 7.40 -7.04
CA ASP A 161 10.07 6.66 -7.62
C ASP A 161 9.36 5.85 -6.54
N ILE A 162 8.39 6.45 -5.85
CA ILE A 162 7.63 5.80 -4.77
C ILE A 162 6.36 5.18 -5.35
N GLN A 163 6.19 3.88 -5.13
CA GLN A 163 4.99 3.12 -5.54
C GLN A 163 4.51 2.25 -4.39
N ILE A 164 3.55 2.74 -3.60
CA ILE A 164 2.98 2.01 -2.47
C ILE A 164 1.71 1.29 -2.94
N LEU A 165 1.64 -0.03 -2.71
CA LEU A 165 0.48 -0.84 -3.07
C LEU A 165 -0.69 -0.59 -2.11
N GLU A 166 -1.92 -0.72 -2.66
CA GLU A 166 -3.18 -0.43 -1.96
C GLU A 166 -3.32 -1.20 -0.64
N ASP A 167 -3.14 -2.51 -0.68
CA ASP A 167 -3.46 -3.41 0.43
C ASP A 167 -2.28 -3.67 1.37
N ASN A 168 -1.29 -2.79 1.35
CA ASN A 168 -0.12 -2.97 2.19
C ASN A 168 -0.21 -2.13 3.48
N PRO A 169 -0.61 -2.73 4.62
CA PRO A 169 -0.76 -2.01 5.90
C PRO A 169 0.55 -1.45 6.43
N ASN A 170 1.69 -1.89 5.88
CA ASN A 170 3.01 -1.39 6.22
C ASN A 170 3.47 -0.27 5.29
N PHE A 171 2.64 0.14 4.32
CA PHE A 171 2.97 1.18 3.35
C PHE A 171 4.36 0.96 2.71
N VAL A 172 4.58 -0.27 2.22
CA VAL A 172 5.85 -0.66 1.61
C VAL A 172 5.92 -0.12 0.19
N ASP A 173 6.98 0.59 -0.11
CA ASP A 173 7.30 0.97 -1.46
C ASP A 173 7.74 -0.25 -2.28
N ARG A 174 7.04 -0.52 -3.37
CA ARG A 174 7.30 -1.66 -4.26
C ARG A 174 8.69 -1.60 -4.94
N ARG A 175 9.23 -0.39 -5.12
CA ARG A 175 10.49 -0.17 -5.85
C ARG A 175 11.71 -0.45 -4.99
N SER A 176 11.62 -0.12 -3.72
CA SER A 176 12.76 -0.19 -2.78
C SER A 176 12.56 -1.18 -1.63
N ASP A 177 11.36 -1.78 -1.50
CA ASP A 177 10.95 -2.56 -0.33
C ASP A 177 10.97 -1.77 1.00
N PHE A 178 11.08 -0.44 0.92
CA PHE A 178 11.10 0.41 2.09
C PHE A 178 9.70 0.59 2.69
N SER A 179 9.58 0.44 4.02
CA SER A 179 8.31 0.63 4.75
C SER A 179 8.21 2.02 5.34
N PHE A 180 7.17 2.75 4.95
CA PHE A 180 6.82 4.06 5.52
C PHE A 180 6.04 3.96 6.83
N ARG A 181 5.61 2.75 7.27
CA ARG A 181 4.75 2.54 8.45
C ARG A 181 5.24 3.23 9.71
N ARG A 182 6.55 3.22 9.96
CA ARG A 182 7.17 3.84 11.14
C ARG A 182 6.98 5.35 11.25
N PHE A 183 6.63 6.00 10.14
CA PHE A 183 6.42 7.45 10.06
C PHE A 183 4.94 7.85 10.05
N LEU A 184 4.00 6.88 10.05
CA LEU A 184 2.58 7.16 10.13
C LEU A 184 2.26 7.74 11.51
N ILE A 185 1.69 8.96 11.53
CA ILE A 185 1.36 9.67 12.77
C ILE A 185 -0.14 9.92 12.95
N ASP A 186 -0.92 9.86 11.86
CA ASP A 186 -2.39 10.03 11.93
C ASP A 186 -3.07 9.43 10.71
N GLU A 187 -4.33 9.07 10.89
CA GLU A 187 -5.25 8.70 9.83
C GLU A 187 -6.61 9.36 10.10
N VAL A 188 -7.31 9.77 9.05
CA VAL A 188 -8.60 10.46 9.17
C VAL A 188 -9.55 10.09 8.06
N ASP A 189 -10.77 9.72 8.43
CA ASP A 189 -11.89 9.56 7.52
C ASP A 189 -12.44 10.93 7.08
N TYR A 190 -12.99 11.01 5.83
CA TYR A 190 -13.56 12.25 5.30
C TYR A 190 -14.78 12.04 4.39
#